data_9b15ccfce5b7648f6f67b6a883836960
#
_entry.id   9b15ccfce5b7648f6f67b6a883836960
#
_cell.length_a   1.000
_cell.length_b   1.000
_cell.length_c   1.000
_cell.angle_alpha   90.00
_cell.angle_beta   90.00
_cell.angle_gamma   90.00
#
_symmetry.space_group_name_H-M   'P 1'
#
loop_
_entity.id
_entity.type
_entity.pdbx_description
1 polymer ?
#
loop_
_entity_poly.entity_id
_entity_poly.type
_entity_poly.pdbx_seq_one_letter_code
_entity_poly.pdbx_strand_id
1 'polypeptide(L)'
;MKSSNHAVYATVVGDAGTLGGLPSGAGASAAGRAEEIALEGARISARLDRLPATRSVWQLVMLLSLGLFFELYDLMFSGYIAPGLVRSGILTATTHGLFGTSGVASFIAALFAGLFIGTAACGFLADRFGRRAIFTWSLLWYTAANIIMAFQDTALGLNLWRFIAGIGIGVEIVTIGTYISELVPKHVRGRASAFSQAVGFCAVPIVAFLSYLLVPHRYFGLDGWRLVVLTGVVGAIVVWWIRLRLPESPRWLAQKGRIEEADAVMKRLEARVEREYGRPLPEPALPEPVRARAAFRDLLVPPYRKRTLMLIIFHVFQTMGYYGFANWIPTLLIKQGITVTTSLMYASIIAIAAPLGPLLGMLIADRFERKTVIICMAAVNVVCGLLFSQARETVLLVSLGVCLVLAGNIISYSYHAYQAELFPTSIRARAVGFVYSWSRISAMFSAFVIAGCLNRFGVNGVFVFISGAMMIVMLAIGTLGPKTRDVALEDISR
;
A
#
# COMPACT_ATOMS: atom_id res chain seq x y z
N MET A 1 6.10 -32.06 -41.07
CA MET A 1 6.99 -32.04 -39.89
C MET A 1 6.19 -31.61 -38.68
N LYS A 2 5.45 -32.53 -38.12
CA LYS A 2 4.65 -32.40 -36.87
C LYS A 2 4.92 -33.64 -36.05
N SER A 3 5.91 -33.62 -35.20
CA SER A 3 6.07 -34.57 -34.07
C SER A 3 7.43 -34.39 -33.41
N SER A 4 7.51 -33.49 -32.41
CA SER A 4 8.61 -33.49 -31.42
C SER A 4 8.36 -32.63 -30.17
N ASN A 5 7.12 -32.17 -29.92
CA ASN A 5 6.84 -31.31 -28.75
C ASN A 5 6.15 -31.99 -27.56
N HIS A 6 5.99 -33.31 -27.58
CA HIS A 6 5.40 -34.05 -26.45
C HIS A 6 6.39 -34.61 -25.43
N ALA A 7 7.70 -34.50 -25.70
CA ALA A 7 8.73 -35.11 -24.84
C ALA A 7 9.32 -34.24 -23.73
N VAL A 8 9.00 -32.95 -23.67
CA VAL A 8 9.63 -32.03 -22.69
C VAL A 8 8.83 -31.91 -21.36
N TYR A 9 7.61 -32.41 -21.31
CA TYR A 9 6.77 -32.35 -20.11
C TYR A 9 6.90 -33.53 -19.14
N ALA A 10 7.62 -34.59 -19.51
CA ALA A 10 7.70 -35.82 -18.73
C ALA A 10 8.86 -35.92 -17.73
N THR A 11 9.77 -34.94 -17.67
CA THR A 11 11.05 -35.10 -16.94
C THR A 11 11.15 -34.36 -15.60
N VAL A 12 10.05 -33.88 -15.02
CA VAL A 12 10.07 -33.13 -13.72
C VAL A 12 9.32 -33.89 -12.60
N VAL A 13 9.02 -35.16 -12.76
CA VAL A 13 8.46 -36.01 -11.68
C VAL A 13 9.36 -37.24 -11.54
N GLY A 14 10.55 -37.07 -11.03
CA GLY A 14 11.48 -38.15 -10.69
C GLY A 14 12.06 -37.92 -9.30
N ASP A 15 11.79 -38.87 -8.41
CA ASP A 15 12.31 -39.18 -7.08
C ASP A 15 11.42 -38.76 -5.88
N ALA A 16 10.47 -39.66 -5.60
CA ALA A 16 10.00 -39.93 -4.25
C ALA A 16 10.07 -41.44 -4.04
N GLY A 17 11.18 -41.88 -3.41
CA GLY A 17 11.41 -43.28 -3.07
C GLY A 17 10.35 -43.84 -2.13
N THR A 18 9.88 -45.01 -2.49
CA THR A 18 9.38 -46.11 -1.69
C THR A 18 8.87 -45.85 -0.26
N LEU A 19 7.55 -45.75 -0.11
CA LEU A 19 6.81 -46.27 1.04
C LEU A 19 5.45 -46.84 0.55
N GLY A 20 5.16 -48.06 1.00
CA GLY A 20 4.19 -48.98 0.45
C GLY A 20 2.74 -48.57 0.44
N GLY A 21 2.03 -49.02 -0.60
CA GLY A 21 0.67 -49.53 -0.54
C GLY A 21 -0.46 -48.52 -0.29
N LEU A 22 -0.80 -47.66 -1.29
CA LEU A 22 -2.10 -47.01 -1.39
C LEU A 22 -2.65 -47.15 -2.82
N PRO A 23 -3.98 -47.17 -3.05
CA PRO A 23 -4.58 -47.50 -4.35
C PRO A 23 -4.22 -46.46 -5.40
N SER A 24 -3.57 -46.91 -6.49
CA SER A 24 -2.95 -46.13 -7.56
C SER A 24 -3.90 -45.34 -8.49
N GLY A 25 -5.20 -45.37 -8.27
CA GLY A 25 -6.16 -44.72 -9.16
C GLY A 25 -6.55 -43.28 -8.76
N ALA A 26 -6.62 -42.99 -7.48
CA ALA A 26 -7.10 -41.66 -7.00
C ALA A 26 -6.04 -40.57 -7.07
N GLY A 27 -4.75 -40.90 -6.87
CA GLY A 27 -3.63 -39.96 -6.90
C GLY A 27 -3.32 -39.48 -8.33
N ALA A 28 -3.36 -40.37 -9.33
CA ALA A 28 -3.14 -40.01 -10.74
C ALA A 28 -4.26 -39.08 -11.29
N SER A 29 -5.49 -39.26 -10.85
CA SER A 29 -6.61 -38.40 -11.27
C SER A 29 -6.57 -37.03 -10.62
N ALA A 30 -6.07 -36.92 -9.39
CA ALA A 30 -5.91 -35.63 -8.69
C ALA A 30 -4.73 -34.80 -9.25
N ALA A 31 -3.63 -35.46 -9.60
CA ALA A 31 -2.48 -34.80 -10.24
C ALA A 31 -2.81 -34.29 -11.65
N GLY A 32 -3.50 -35.12 -12.47
CA GLY A 32 -3.96 -34.70 -13.80
C GLY A 32 -4.93 -33.53 -13.75
N ARG A 33 -5.88 -33.53 -12.82
CA ARG A 33 -6.81 -32.39 -12.61
C ARG A 33 -6.11 -31.13 -12.17
N ALA A 34 -5.09 -31.22 -11.32
CA ALA A 34 -4.30 -30.06 -10.89
C ALA A 34 -3.49 -29.47 -12.06
N GLU A 35 -2.96 -30.32 -12.94
CA GLU A 35 -2.23 -29.91 -14.14
C GLU A 35 -3.15 -29.24 -15.17
N GLU A 36 -4.34 -29.77 -15.39
CA GLU A 36 -5.37 -29.17 -16.24
C GLU A 36 -5.80 -27.78 -15.73
N ILE A 37 -6.07 -27.64 -14.44
CA ILE A 37 -6.38 -26.34 -13.81
C ILE A 37 -5.22 -25.35 -13.99
N ALA A 38 -3.99 -25.79 -13.84
CA ALA A 38 -2.81 -24.96 -14.03
C ALA A 38 -2.66 -24.49 -15.49
N LEU A 39 -2.91 -25.38 -16.45
CA LEU A 39 -2.86 -25.07 -17.88
C LEU A 39 -3.96 -24.07 -18.28
N GLU A 40 -5.19 -24.30 -17.85
CA GLU A 40 -6.30 -23.38 -18.12
C GLU A 40 -6.06 -22.01 -17.43
N GLY A 41 -5.51 -21.98 -16.21
CA GLY A 41 -5.09 -20.76 -15.53
C GLY A 41 -4.03 -19.99 -16.30
N ALA A 42 -3.07 -20.68 -16.91
CA ALA A 42 -2.07 -20.07 -17.77
C ALA A 42 -2.67 -19.50 -19.05
N ARG A 43 -3.63 -20.20 -19.69
CA ARG A 43 -4.39 -19.70 -20.86
C ARG A 43 -5.18 -18.44 -20.53
N ILE A 44 -5.91 -18.41 -19.42
CA ILE A 44 -6.66 -17.24 -18.95
C ILE A 44 -5.69 -16.05 -18.72
N SER A 45 -4.53 -16.32 -18.12
CA SER A 45 -3.51 -15.28 -17.91
C SER A 45 -2.94 -14.72 -19.22
N ALA A 46 -2.67 -15.58 -20.19
CA ALA A 46 -2.20 -15.17 -21.52
C ALA A 46 -3.24 -14.32 -22.28
N ARG A 47 -4.52 -14.70 -22.20
CA ARG A 47 -5.63 -13.91 -22.78
C ARG A 47 -5.74 -12.53 -22.15
N LEU A 48 -5.58 -12.43 -20.84
CA LEU A 48 -5.60 -11.13 -20.14
C LEU A 48 -4.40 -10.27 -20.57
N ASP A 49 -3.20 -10.87 -20.63
CA ASP A 49 -1.96 -10.13 -20.89
C ASP A 49 -1.84 -9.63 -22.34
N ARG A 50 -2.62 -10.18 -23.30
CA ARG A 50 -2.70 -9.70 -24.69
C ARG A 50 -3.59 -8.46 -24.87
N LEU A 51 -4.42 -8.11 -23.88
CA LEU A 51 -5.38 -7.00 -24.02
C LEU A 51 -4.65 -5.67 -24.19
N PRO A 52 -5.00 -4.85 -25.19
CA PRO A 52 -4.45 -3.51 -25.35
C PRO A 52 -4.95 -2.55 -24.27
N ALA A 53 -4.22 -1.47 -24.05
CA ALA A 53 -4.51 -0.42 -23.08
C ALA A 53 -5.69 0.47 -23.53
N THR A 54 -6.89 -0.07 -23.57
CA THR A 54 -8.11 0.62 -23.96
C THR A 54 -8.76 1.42 -22.82
N ARG A 55 -9.79 2.19 -23.16
CA ARG A 55 -10.58 2.95 -22.20
C ARG A 55 -11.20 2.05 -21.12
N SER A 56 -11.68 0.85 -21.48
CA SER A 56 -12.22 -0.14 -20.53
C SER A 56 -11.21 -0.63 -19.52
N VAL A 57 -9.96 -0.88 -19.93
CA VAL A 57 -8.88 -1.28 -19.01
C VAL A 57 -8.59 -0.14 -18.03
N TRP A 58 -8.50 1.11 -18.50
CA TRP A 58 -8.28 2.26 -17.63
C TRP A 58 -9.47 2.58 -16.70
N GLN A 59 -10.70 2.28 -17.12
CA GLN A 59 -11.87 2.36 -16.24
C GLN A 59 -11.75 1.38 -15.06
N LEU A 60 -11.32 0.14 -15.30
CA LEU A 60 -11.05 -0.82 -14.22
C LEU A 60 -9.95 -0.30 -13.28
N VAL A 61 -8.86 0.24 -13.83
CA VAL A 61 -7.78 0.84 -13.03
C VAL A 61 -8.33 2.00 -12.19
N MET A 62 -9.13 2.90 -12.76
CA MET A 62 -9.74 4.02 -12.02
C MET A 62 -10.64 3.54 -10.90
N LEU A 63 -11.50 2.54 -11.13
CA LEU A 63 -12.39 2.00 -10.10
C LEU A 63 -11.60 1.37 -8.93
N LEU A 64 -10.49 0.69 -9.22
CA LEU A 64 -9.59 0.16 -8.19
C LEU A 64 -8.85 1.29 -7.45
N SER A 65 -8.45 2.33 -8.19
CA SER A 65 -7.76 3.50 -7.62
C SER A 65 -8.62 4.29 -6.65
N LEU A 66 -9.95 4.35 -6.86
CA LEU A 66 -10.88 4.94 -5.91
C LEU A 66 -10.88 4.21 -4.56
N GLY A 67 -10.57 2.91 -4.55
CA GLY A 67 -10.33 2.18 -3.31
C GLY A 67 -9.15 2.74 -2.53
N LEU A 68 -8.01 2.88 -3.21
CA LEU A 68 -6.80 3.44 -2.61
C LEU A 68 -7.01 4.89 -2.16
N PHE A 69 -7.85 5.66 -2.86
CA PHE A 69 -8.20 7.02 -2.46
C PHE A 69 -8.88 7.05 -1.09
N PHE A 70 -9.93 6.25 -0.87
CA PHE A 70 -10.64 6.25 0.42
C PHE A 70 -9.84 5.58 1.53
N GLU A 71 -9.02 4.61 1.19
CA GLU A 71 -8.05 4.04 2.13
C GLU A 71 -7.06 5.11 2.62
N LEU A 72 -6.44 5.89 1.71
CA LEU A 72 -5.53 6.97 2.08
C LEU A 72 -6.24 8.14 2.77
N TYR A 73 -7.50 8.43 2.41
CA TYR A 73 -8.33 9.38 3.15
C TYR A 73 -8.45 8.96 4.61
N ASP A 74 -8.82 7.71 4.84
CA ASP A 74 -8.99 7.15 6.19
C ASP A 74 -7.66 7.11 6.96
N LEU A 75 -6.61 6.63 6.33
CA LEU A 75 -5.29 6.55 6.94
C LEU A 75 -4.79 7.94 7.40
N MET A 76 -4.99 8.97 6.58
CA MET A 76 -4.44 10.30 6.81
C MET A 76 -5.30 11.17 7.72
N PHE A 77 -6.62 11.02 7.74
CA PHE A 77 -7.45 11.90 8.56
C PHE A 77 -7.07 11.88 10.03
N SER A 78 -6.49 10.77 10.54
CA SER A 78 -6.06 10.65 11.95
C SER A 78 -5.18 11.81 12.42
N GLY A 79 -4.21 12.21 11.60
CA GLY A 79 -3.34 13.33 11.91
C GLY A 79 -4.03 14.69 11.79
N TYR A 80 -4.92 14.85 10.80
CA TYR A 80 -5.58 16.12 10.54
C TYR A 80 -6.74 16.41 11.51
N ILE A 81 -7.44 15.38 12.03
CA ILE A 81 -8.46 15.57 13.07
C ILE A 81 -7.92 15.64 14.49
N ALA A 82 -6.65 15.24 14.70
CA ALA A 82 -6.02 15.20 16.02
C ALA A 82 -6.16 16.50 16.83
N PRO A 83 -5.96 17.71 16.25
CA PRO A 83 -6.19 18.96 16.96
C PRO A 83 -7.64 19.12 17.47
N GLY A 84 -8.61 18.64 16.69
CA GLY A 84 -10.03 18.65 17.07
C GLY A 84 -10.32 17.70 18.25
N LEU A 85 -9.73 16.51 18.24
CA LEU A 85 -9.86 15.54 19.31
C LEU A 85 -9.23 16.02 20.64
N VAL A 86 -8.11 16.74 20.55
CA VAL A 86 -7.49 17.37 21.73
C VAL A 86 -8.37 18.50 22.23
N ARG A 87 -8.90 19.36 21.35
CA ARG A 87 -9.76 20.48 21.71
C ARG A 87 -11.09 20.03 22.32
N SER A 88 -11.66 18.92 21.87
CA SER A 88 -12.89 18.34 22.44
C SER A 88 -12.67 17.71 23.80
N GLY A 89 -11.43 17.58 24.27
CA GLY A 89 -11.08 16.96 25.55
C GLY A 89 -11.10 15.42 25.54
N ILE A 90 -11.41 14.77 24.41
CA ILE A 90 -11.48 13.30 24.30
C ILE A 90 -10.08 12.70 24.36
N LEU A 91 -9.11 13.29 23.66
CA LEU A 91 -7.70 12.83 23.65
C LEU A 91 -6.78 13.89 24.29
N THR A 92 -6.68 13.85 25.61
CA THR A 92 -5.74 14.69 26.37
C THR A 92 -4.49 13.88 26.73
N ALA A 93 -3.45 14.55 27.25
CA ALA A 93 -2.25 13.86 27.72
C ALA A 93 -2.50 12.88 28.88
N THR A 94 -3.62 13.04 29.59
CA THR A 94 -4.02 12.23 30.77
C THR A 94 -5.06 11.17 30.46
N THR A 95 -5.74 11.24 29.31
CA THR A 95 -6.74 10.23 28.92
C THR A 95 -6.07 8.96 28.41
N HIS A 96 -6.32 7.84 29.09
CA HIS A 96 -5.78 6.54 28.70
C HIS A 96 -6.63 5.91 27.59
N GLY A 97 -5.96 5.49 26.52
CA GLY A 97 -6.53 4.75 25.41
C GLY A 97 -6.20 3.25 25.48
N LEU A 98 -6.29 2.57 24.34
CA LEU A 98 -5.84 1.19 24.20
C LEU A 98 -4.32 1.11 24.48
N PHE A 99 -3.90 -0.05 24.98
CA PHE A 99 -2.49 -0.36 25.32
C PHE A 99 -1.87 0.51 26.43
N GLY A 100 -2.68 1.11 27.30
CA GLY A 100 -2.20 1.95 28.41
C GLY A 100 -1.50 3.23 27.98
N THR A 101 -1.68 3.65 26.73
CA THR A 101 -1.09 4.85 26.15
C THR A 101 -2.07 6.00 26.13
N SER A 102 -1.59 7.23 26.09
CA SER A 102 -2.43 8.43 26.20
C SER A 102 -2.32 9.33 24.94
N GLY A 103 -3.32 10.18 24.79
CA GLY A 103 -3.33 11.24 23.80
C GLY A 103 -3.43 10.76 22.35
N VAL A 104 -2.99 11.62 21.41
CA VAL A 104 -3.05 11.39 19.96
C VAL A 104 -2.25 10.16 19.53
N ALA A 105 -1.16 9.85 20.24
CA ALA A 105 -0.33 8.69 19.92
C ALA A 105 -1.10 7.37 20.03
N SER A 106 -1.99 7.24 21.05
CA SER A 106 -2.81 6.03 21.23
C SER A 106 -3.79 5.84 20.06
N PHE A 107 -4.36 6.91 19.54
CA PHE A 107 -5.28 6.90 18.41
C PHE A 107 -4.60 6.48 17.10
N ILE A 108 -3.42 7.05 16.81
CA ILE A 108 -2.63 6.70 15.63
C ILE A 108 -2.12 5.25 15.74
N ALA A 109 -1.64 4.84 16.91
CA ALA A 109 -1.14 3.49 17.14
C ALA A 109 -2.25 2.43 17.04
N ALA A 110 -3.46 2.72 17.51
CA ALA A 110 -4.62 1.84 17.38
C ALA A 110 -4.93 1.54 15.91
N LEU A 111 -4.88 2.55 15.04
CA LEU A 111 -5.03 2.38 13.59
C LEU A 111 -3.98 1.40 13.04
N PHE A 112 -2.69 1.66 13.28
CA PHE A 112 -1.62 0.84 12.71
C PHE A 112 -1.55 -0.58 13.29
N ALA A 113 -1.94 -0.76 14.56
CA ALA A 113 -2.09 -2.08 15.16
C ALA A 113 -3.20 -2.89 14.47
N GLY A 114 -4.36 -2.27 14.22
CA GLY A 114 -5.43 -2.88 13.44
C GLY A 114 -5.00 -3.22 12.01
N LEU A 115 -4.33 -2.27 11.35
CA LEU A 115 -3.82 -2.42 10.00
C LEU A 115 -2.82 -3.58 9.87
N PHE A 116 -1.95 -3.76 10.86
CA PHE A 116 -1.03 -4.90 10.91
C PHE A 116 -1.78 -6.25 10.96
N ILE A 117 -2.78 -6.37 11.83
CA ILE A 117 -3.61 -7.58 11.95
C ILE A 117 -4.38 -7.83 10.64
N GLY A 118 -5.02 -6.80 10.07
CA GLY A 118 -5.75 -6.89 8.82
C GLY A 118 -4.87 -7.34 7.65
N THR A 119 -3.67 -6.78 7.54
CA THR A 119 -2.69 -7.15 6.51
C THR A 119 -2.23 -8.60 6.66
N ALA A 120 -1.99 -9.06 7.89
CA ALA A 120 -1.59 -10.45 8.17
C ALA A 120 -2.72 -11.45 7.84
N ALA A 121 -3.97 -11.10 8.15
CA ALA A 121 -5.14 -11.93 7.87
C ALA A 121 -5.55 -11.95 6.38
N CYS A 122 -5.21 -10.90 5.61
CA CYS A 122 -5.69 -10.70 4.25
C CYS A 122 -5.33 -11.84 3.30
N GLY A 123 -4.10 -12.35 3.39
CA GLY A 123 -3.63 -13.43 2.50
C GLY A 123 -4.56 -14.64 2.52
N PHE A 124 -4.97 -15.06 3.70
CA PHE A 124 -5.88 -16.18 3.88
C PHE A 124 -7.32 -15.85 3.44
N LEU A 125 -7.83 -14.68 3.81
CA LEU A 125 -9.20 -14.27 3.50
C LEU A 125 -9.43 -14.06 2.00
N ALA A 126 -8.52 -13.33 1.34
CA ALA A 126 -8.63 -13.02 -0.08
C ALA A 126 -8.48 -14.28 -0.96
N ASP A 127 -7.66 -15.24 -0.55
CA ASP A 127 -7.53 -16.51 -1.24
C ASP A 127 -8.77 -17.41 -1.07
N ARG A 128 -9.46 -17.32 0.07
CA ARG A 128 -10.63 -18.15 0.35
C ARG A 128 -11.91 -17.61 -0.31
N PHE A 129 -12.18 -16.32 -0.16
CA PHE A 129 -13.47 -15.70 -0.50
C PHE A 129 -13.48 -14.94 -1.84
N GLY A 130 -12.32 -14.72 -2.46
CA GLY A 130 -12.18 -13.96 -3.71
C GLY A 130 -11.83 -12.51 -3.49
N ARG A 131 -11.29 -11.90 -4.56
CA ARG A 131 -10.76 -10.52 -4.47
C ARG A 131 -11.89 -9.50 -4.39
N ARG A 132 -12.92 -9.69 -5.21
CA ARG A 132 -14.08 -8.79 -5.26
C ARG A 132 -14.84 -8.76 -3.93
N ALA A 133 -15.09 -9.94 -3.34
CA ALA A 133 -15.81 -10.03 -2.08
C ALA A 133 -15.04 -9.33 -0.95
N ILE A 134 -13.77 -9.66 -0.77
CA ILE A 134 -12.94 -9.07 0.27
C ILE A 134 -12.78 -7.57 0.07
N PHE A 135 -12.54 -7.11 -1.16
CA PHE A 135 -12.42 -5.69 -1.49
C PHE A 135 -13.69 -4.89 -1.17
N THR A 136 -14.86 -5.51 -1.34
CA THR A 136 -16.14 -4.88 -1.04
C THR A 136 -16.45 -4.88 0.45
N TRP A 137 -16.22 -6.02 1.13
CA TRP A 137 -16.53 -6.17 2.54
C TRP A 137 -15.57 -5.39 3.45
N SER A 138 -14.28 -5.28 3.10
CA SER A 138 -13.32 -4.47 3.86
C SER A 138 -13.72 -3.01 3.91
N LEU A 139 -14.18 -2.45 2.77
CA LEU A 139 -14.68 -1.08 2.70
C LEU A 139 -15.88 -0.86 3.64
N LEU A 140 -16.86 -1.76 3.59
CA LEU A 140 -18.04 -1.67 4.47
C LEU A 140 -17.66 -1.80 5.93
N TRP A 141 -16.71 -2.69 6.24
CA TRP A 141 -16.22 -2.93 7.59
C TRP A 141 -15.65 -1.66 8.21
N TYR A 142 -14.64 -1.04 7.57
CA TYR A 142 -14.05 0.15 8.17
C TYR A 142 -14.95 1.39 8.07
N THR A 143 -15.83 1.45 7.08
CA THR A 143 -16.86 2.51 6.99
C THR A 143 -17.82 2.43 8.18
N ALA A 144 -18.33 1.25 8.50
CA ALA A 144 -19.20 1.05 9.67
C ALA A 144 -18.47 1.37 10.99
N ALA A 145 -17.22 0.93 11.12
CA ALA A 145 -16.40 1.23 12.29
C ALA A 145 -16.16 2.76 12.43
N ASN A 146 -15.93 3.48 11.35
CA ASN A 146 -15.75 4.94 11.37
C ASN A 146 -17.05 5.69 11.70
N ILE A 147 -18.22 5.21 11.25
CA ILE A 147 -19.50 5.77 11.66
C ILE A 147 -19.62 5.69 13.19
N ILE A 148 -19.41 4.51 13.76
CA ILE A 148 -19.53 4.31 15.21
C ILE A 148 -18.45 5.12 15.94
N MET A 149 -17.23 5.18 15.42
CA MET A 149 -16.14 5.99 15.97
C MET A 149 -16.50 7.48 16.02
N ALA A 150 -17.15 8.01 14.99
CA ALA A 150 -17.53 9.42 14.92
C ALA A 150 -18.47 9.87 16.05
N PHE A 151 -19.18 8.94 16.68
CA PHE A 151 -20.11 9.21 17.79
C PHE A 151 -19.57 8.80 19.16
N GLN A 152 -18.28 8.45 19.27
CA GLN A 152 -17.65 8.16 20.56
C GLN A 152 -17.28 9.44 21.31
N ASP A 153 -17.49 9.42 22.62
CA ASP A 153 -17.15 10.52 23.54
C ASP A 153 -16.05 10.13 24.52
N THR A 154 -15.51 8.91 24.42
CA THR A 154 -14.44 8.41 25.28
C THR A 154 -13.20 8.05 24.46
N ALA A 155 -12.01 8.27 25.03
CA ALA A 155 -10.76 7.90 24.41
C ALA A 155 -10.66 6.40 24.13
N LEU A 156 -11.15 5.56 25.03
CA LEU A 156 -11.15 4.11 24.86
C LEU A 156 -12.05 3.68 23.71
N GLY A 157 -13.31 4.18 23.65
CA GLY A 157 -14.24 3.89 22.56
C GLY A 157 -13.71 4.35 21.21
N LEU A 158 -13.17 5.58 21.16
CA LEU A 158 -12.55 6.13 19.95
C LEU A 158 -11.40 5.24 19.45
N ASN A 159 -10.48 4.86 20.33
CA ASN A 159 -9.33 4.03 19.98
C ASN A 159 -9.73 2.60 19.59
N LEU A 160 -10.75 2.01 20.28
CA LEU A 160 -11.25 0.69 19.95
C LEU A 160 -11.81 0.65 18.53
N TRP A 161 -12.69 1.60 18.20
CA TRP A 161 -13.27 1.64 16.86
C TRP A 161 -12.25 2.03 15.79
N ARG A 162 -11.23 2.83 16.14
CA ARG A 162 -10.10 3.11 15.26
C ARG A 162 -9.26 1.88 14.97
N PHE A 163 -9.03 1.03 15.97
CA PHE A 163 -8.37 -0.26 15.82
C PHE A 163 -9.19 -1.21 14.92
N ILE A 164 -10.50 -1.29 15.13
CA ILE A 164 -11.41 -2.11 14.32
C ILE A 164 -11.44 -1.62 12.86
N ALA A 165 -11.50 -0.31 12.64
CA ALA A 165 -11.38 0.28 11.31
C ALA A 165 -10.04 -0.08 10.65
N GLY A 166 -8.94 0.00 11.41
CA GLY A 166 -7.59 -0.37 10.95
C GLY A 166 -7.51 -1.79 10.41
N ILE A 167 -8.21 -2.77 11.01
CA ILE A 167 -8.26 -4.14 10.50
C ILE A 167 -8.82 -4.17 9.07
N GLY A 168 -9.95 -3.49 8.82
CA GLY A 168 -10.56 -3.40 7.49
C GLY A 168 -9.64 -2.76 6.45
N ILE A 169 -8.99 -1.65 6.82
CA ILE A 169 -8.04 -0.94 5.97
C ILE A 169 -6.84 -1.83 5.62
N GLY A 170 -6.31 -2.59 6.60
CA GLY A 170 -5.19 -3.51 6.39
C GLY A 170 -5.51 -4.61 5.39
N VAL A 171 -6.73 -5.13 5.40
CA VAL A 171 -7.24 -6.10 4.42
C VAL A 171 -7.33 -5.46 3.02
N GLU A 172 -7.81 -4.24 2.93
CA GLU A 172 -8.02 -3.53 1.65
C GLU A 172 -6.71 -3.22 0.93
N ILE A 173 -5.71 -2.72 1.63
CA ILE A 173 -4.37 -2.35 1.11
C ILE A 173 -3.75 -3.49 0.29
N VAL A 174 -3.76 -4.70 0.83
CA VAL A 174 -3.18 -5.87 0.16
C VAL A 174 -4.05 -6.31 -1.01
N THR A 175 -5.37 -6.22 -0.84
CA THR A 175 -6.34 -6.65 -1.86
C THR A 175 -6.26 -5.77 -3.10
N ILE A 176 -6.12 -4.45 -2.98
CA ILE A 176 -5.99 -3.53 -4.13
C ILE A 176 -4.78 -3.88 -4.99
N GLY A 177 -3.60 -4.03 -4.37
CA GLY A 177 -2.37 -4.37 -5.08
C GLY A 177 -2.48 -5.71 -5.84
N THR A 178 -3.03 -6.72 -5.19
CA THR A 178 -3.27 -8.03 -5.78
C THR A 178 -4.27 -7.95 -6.95
N TYR A 179 -5.37 -7.23 -6.75
CA TYR A 179 -6.44 -7.10 -7.73
C TYR A 179 -5.97 -6.36 -8.98
N ILE A 180 -5.19 -5.27 -8.86
CA ILE A 180 -4.56 -4.59 -9.99
C ILE A 180 -3.65 -5.55 -10.75
N SER A 181 -2.83 -6.34 -10.04
CA SER A 181 -1.92 -7.30 -10.66
C SER A 181 -2.64 -8.43 -11.41
N GLU A 182 -3.85 -8.78 -10.99
CA GLU A 182 -4.66 -9.86 -11.55
C GLU A 182 -5.64 -9.43 -12.64
N LEU A 183 -6.05 -8.16 -12.69
CA LEU A 183 -7.00 -7.62 -13.68
C LEU A 183 -6.36 -6.80 -14.78
N VAL A 184 -5.12 -6.32 -14.59
CA VAL A 184 -4.46 -5.43 -15.53
C VAL A 184 -3.40 -6.18 -16.34
N PRO A 185 -3.36 -6.01 -17.68
CA PRO A 185 -2.34 -6.61 -18.55
C PRO A 185 -0.92 -6.25 -18.10
N LYS A 186 0.03 -7.20 -18.24
CA LYS A 186 1.40 -7.04 -17.73
C LYS A 186 2.13 -5.79 -18.23
N HIS A 187 1.93 -5.42 -19.50
CA HIS A 187 2.59 -4.27 -20.13
C HIS A 187 2.04 -2.90 -19.67
N VAL A 188 0.85 -2.86 -19.06
CA VAL A 188 0.22 -1.64 -18.51
C VAL A 188 0.35 -1.56 -16.99
N ARG A 189 0.66 -2.67 -16.32
CA ARG A 189 0.59 -2.82 -14.86
C ARG A 189 1.41 -1.78 -14.09
N GLY A 190 2.62 -1.46 -14.56
CA GLY A 190 3.45 -0.43 -13.93
C GLY A 190 2.80 0.95 -13.97
N ARG A 191 2.25 1.34 -15.14
CA ARG A 191 1.53 2.60 -15.31
C ARG A 191 0.23 2.63 -14.49
N ALA A 192 -0.49 1.52 -14.45
CA ALA A 192 -1.71 1.37 -13.66
C ALA A 192 -1.44 1.54 -12.16
N SER A 193 -0.35 0.94 -11.66
CA SER A 193 0.06 1.09 -10.26
C SER A 193 0.46 2.53 -9.92
N ALA A 194 1.22 3.20 -10.80
CA ALA A 194 1.60 4.60 -10.62
C ALA A 194 0.38 5.53 -10.63
N PHE A 195 -0.53 5.33 -11.59
CA PHE A 195 -1.78 6.08 -11.68
C PHE A 195 -2.65 5.86 -10.43
N SER A 196 -2.78 4.61 -9.99
CA SER A 196 -3.55 4.28 -8.78
C SER A 196 -2.98 4.98 -7.55
N GLN A 197 -1.66 5.03 -7.40
CA GLN A 197 -1.01 5.76 -6.31
C GLN A 197 -1.25 7.27 -6.40
N ALA A 198 -1.14 7.87 -7.59
CA ALA A 198 -1.41 9.29 -7.78
C ALA A 198 -2.86 9.66 -7.40
N VAL A 199 -3.82 8.86 -7.86
CA VAL A 199 -5.24 9.02 -7.48
C VAL A 199 -5.43 8.85 -5.97
N GLY A 200 -4.81 7.83 -5.38
CA GLY A 200 -4.85 7.61 -3.93
C GLY A 200 -4.33 8.82 -3.15
N PHE A 201 -3.17 9.34 -3.53
CA PHE A 201 -2.59 10.51 -2.85
C PHE A 201 -3.37 11.80 -3.02
N CYS A 202 -4.30 11.90 -4.01
CA CYS A 202 -5.23 13.03 -4.08
C CYS A 202 -6.17 13.11 -2.86
N ALA A 203 -6.33 12.04 -2.10
CA ALA A 203 -7.09 12.05 -0.86
C ALA A 203 -6.45 12.96 0.21
N VAL A 204 -5.11 13.07 0.23
CA VAL A 204 -4.37 13.80 1.28
C VAL A 204 -4.70 15.30 1.29
N PRO A 205 -4.59 16.05 0.18
CA PRO A 205 -5.00 17.45 0.17
C PRO A 205 -6.51 17.64 0.43
N ILE A 206 -7.35 16.71 0.02
CA ILE A 206 -8.80 16.80 0.23
C ILE A 206 -9.12 16.66 1.72
N VAL A 207 -8.59 15.64 2.41
CA VAL A 207 -8.82 15.47 3.84
C VAL A 207 -8.20 16.62 4.65
N ALA A 208 -7.03 17.11 4.25
CA ALA A 208 -6.37 18.24 4.89
C ALA A 208 -7.21 19.52 4.77
N PHE A 209 -7.71 19.81 3.57
CA PHE A 209 -8.56 20.97 3.31
C PHE A 209 -9.91 20.88 4.03
N LEU A 210 -10.57 19.72 4.00
CA LEU A 210 -11.79 19.49 4.79
C LEU A 210 -11.56 19.68 6.28
N SER A 211 -10.42 19.22 6.79
CA SER A 211 -10.07 19.42 8.18
C SER A 211 -9.83 20.89 8.51
N TYR A 212 -9.18 21.64 7.62
CA TYR A 212 -9.04 23.10 7.78
C TYR A 212 -10.38 23.81 7.90
N LEU A 213 -11.35 23.44 7.06
CA LEU A 213 -12.68 24.07 7.07
C LEU A 213 -13.54 23.65 8.27
N LEU A 214 -13.50 22.38 8.65
CA LEU A 214 -14.47 21.81 9.59
C LEU A 214 -13.96 21.76 11.01
N VAL A 215 -12.72 21.32 11.25
CA VAL A 215 -12.19 21.03 12.61
C VAL A 215 -12.22 22.24 13.55
N PRO A 216 -11.95 23.49 13.10
CA PRO A 216 -12.00 24.64 13.99
C PRO A 216 -13.41 25.00 14.50
N HIS A 217 -14.45 24.49 13.88
CA HIS A 217 -15.84 24.89 14.12
C HIS A 217 -16.69 23.74 14.66
N ARG A 218 -17.86 24.08 15.18
CA ARG A 218 -18.94 23.16 15.52
C ARG A 218 -20.13 23.38 14.59
N TYR A 219 -20.73 22.32 14.09
CA TYR A 219 -21.88 22.36 13.22
C TYR A 219 -22.97 21.44 13.75
N PHE A 220 -24.20 21.92 13.85
CA PHE A 220 -25.36 21.14 14.34
C PHE A 220 -25.10 20.47 15.70
N GLY A 221 -24.33 21.13 16.57
CA GLY A 221 -23.98 20.58 17.89
C GLY A 221 -22.83 19.57 17.88
N LEU A 222 -22.33 19.15 16.71
CA LEU A 222 -21.22 18.22 16.55
C LEU A 222 -19.88 18.95 16.38
N ASP A 223 -18.83 18.39 16.95
CA ASP A 223 -17.48 18.88 16.70
C ASP A 223 -17.05 18.60 15.25
N GLY A 224 -16.40 19.56 14.59
CA GLY A 224 -16.09 19.50 13.17
C GLY A 224 -15.21 18.32 12.76
N TRP A 225 -14.40 17.75 13.67
CA TRP A 225 -13.63 16.55 13.39
C TRP A 225 -14.52 15.34 13.05
N ARG A 226 -15.72 15.23 13.67
CA ARG A 226 -16.71 14.18 13.38
C ARG A 226 -17.21 14.29 11.93
N LEU A 227 -17.41 15.51 11.47
CA LEU A 227 -17.84 15.76 10.08
C LEU A 227 -16.79 15.38 9.05
N VAL A 228 -15.50 15.58 9.36
CA VAL A 228 -14.39 15.10 8.49
C VAL A 228 -14.47 13.59 8.32
N VAL A 229 -14.68 12.84 9.40
CA VAL A 229 -14.85 11.38 9.36
C VAL A 229 -16.08 11.00 8.55
N LEU A 230 -17.23 11.61 8.82
CA LEU A 230 -18.51 11.34 8.14
C LEU A 230 -18.49 11.68 6.65
N THR A 231 -17.75 12.71 6.23
CA THR A 231 -17.54 13.02 4.80
C THR A 231 -16.84 11.88 4.09
N GLY A 232 -15.81 11.27 4.71
CA GLY A 232 -15.16 10.07 4.19
C GLY A 232 -16.12 8.89 4.07
N VAL A 233 -17.01 8.71 5.04
CA VAL A 233 -18.05 7.66 5.03
C VAL A 233 -18.99 7.81 3.83
N VAL A 234 -19.49 9.01 3.56
CA VAL A 234 -20.38 9.25 2.41
C VAL A 234 -19.71 8.87 1.10
N GLY A 235 -18.44 9.29 0.93
CA GLY A 235 -17.67 8.93 -0.24
C GLY A 235 -17.44 7.42 -0.36
N ALA A 236 -17.13 6.74 0.74
CA ALA A 236 -16.94 5.29 0.78
C ALA A 236 -18.21 4.52 0.38
N ILE A 237 -19.39 4.96 0.78
CA ILE A 237 -20.68 4.36 0.38
C ILE A 237 -20.87 4.48 -1.14
N VAL A 238 -20.57 5.64 -1.73
CA VAL A 238 -20.66 5.85 -3.19
C VAL A 238 -19.71 4.88 -3.92
N VAL A 239 -18.48 4.75 -3.45
CA VAL A 239 -17.50 3.84 -4.06
C VAL A 239 -17.89 2.38 -3.85
N TRP A 240 -18.45 2.02 -2.71
CA TRP A 240 -19.00 0.67 -2.50
C TRP A 240 -20.04 0.32 -3.57
N TRP A 241 -20.98 1.23 -3.84
CA TRP A 241 -21.99 1.00 -4.87
C TRP A 241 -21.36 0.84 -6.28
N ILE A 242 -20.34 1.62 -6.60
CA ILE A 242 -19.60 1.51 -7.86
C ILE A 242 -18.84 0.18 -7.95
N ARG A 243 -18.27 -0.31 -6.85
CA ARG A 243 -17.52 -1.57 -6.77
C ARG A 243 -18.37 -2.81 -7.03
N LEU A 244 -19.69 -2.74 -6.83
CA LEU A 244 -20.60 -3.85 -7.16
C LEU A 244 -20.53 -4.23 -8.66
N ARG A 245 -20.07 -3.32 -9.53
CA ARG A 245 -19.89 -3.55 -10.96
C ARG A 245 -18.53 -4.14 -11.35
N LEU A 246 -17.58 -4.26 -10.41
CA LEU A 246 -16.29 -4.87 -10.70
C LEU A 246 -16.44 -6.38 -10.90
N PRO A 247 -15.79 -6.96 -11.93
CA PRO A 247 -15.78 -8.41 -12.13
C PRO A 247 -14.86 -9.06 -11.08
N GLU A 248 -15.07 -10.35 -10.79
CA GLU A 248 -14.08 -11.13 -10.02
C GLU A 248 -12.81 -11.32 -10.84
N SER A 249 -11.68 -11.59 -10.16
CA SER A 249 -10.42 -11.89 -10.84
C SER A 249 -10.51 -13.18 -11.66
N PRO A 250 -10.34 -13.14 -13.00
CA PRO A 250 -10.35 -14.34 -13.80
C PRO A 250 -9.18 -15.28 -13.48
N ARG A 251 -8.04 -14.73 -13.04
CA ARG A 251 -6.88 -15.53 -12.59
C ARG A 251 -7.19 -16.29 -11.30
N TRP A 252 -7.86 -15.64 -10.35
CA TRP A 252 -8.28 -16.28 -9.11
C TRP A 252 -9.34 -17.36 -9.36
N LEU A 253 -10.35 -17.07 -10.20
CA LEU A 253 -11.38 -18.05 -10.58
C LEU A 253 -10.75 -19.30 -11.18
N ALA A 254 -9.81 -19.14 -12.10
CA ALA A 254 -9.08 -20.25 -12.71
C ALA A 254 -8.27 -21.05 -11.69
N GLN A 255 -7.55 -20.38 -10.76
CA GLN A 255 -6.82 -21.04 -9.68
C GLN A 255 -7.71 -21.86 -8.74
N LYS A 256 -9.00 -21.48 -8.63
CA LYS A 256 -10.00 -22.21 -7.85
C LYS A 256 -10.73 -23.32 -8.64
N GLY A 257 -10.32 -23.56 -9.89
CA GLY A 257 -10.97 -24.54 -10.78
C GLY A 257 -12.33 -24.07 -11.33
N ARG A 258 -12.72 -22.80 -11.12
CA ARG A 258 -13.96 -22.19 -11.64
C ARG A 258 -13.72 -21.66 -13.06
N ILE A 259 -13.33 -22.56 -13.97
CA ILE A 259 -12.84 -22.20 -15.31
C ILE A 259 -13.93 -21.55 -16.16
N GLU A 260 -15.16 -22.05 -16.11
CA GLU A 260 -16.30 -21.51 -16.88
C GLU A 260 -16.59 -20.05 -16.51
N GLU A 261 -16.53 -19.72 -15.21
CA GLU A 261 -16.74 -18.36 -14.74
C GLU A 261 -15.57 -17.45 -15.12
N ALA A 262 -14.34 -17.96 -15.06
CA ALA A 262 -13.15 -17.25 -15.52
C ALA A 262 -13.25 -16.91 -17.01
N ASP A 263 -13.68 -17.87 -17.83
CA ASP A 263 -13.89 -17.70 -19.26
C ASP A 263 -15.03 -16.69 -19.55
N ALA A 264 -16.13 -16.77 -18.82
CA ALA A 264 -17.23 -15.80 -18.95
C ALA A 264 -16.81 -14.37 -18.64
N VAL A 265 -15.97 -14.16 -17.60
CA VAL A 265 -15.39 -12.84 -17.29
C VAL A 265 -14.48 -12.38 -18.41
N MET A 266 -13.59 -13.26 -18.90
CA MET A 266 -12.66 -12.93 -19.98
C MET A 266 -13.39 -12.58 -21.28
N LYS A 267 -14.39 -13.39 -21.71
CA LYS A 267 -15.19 -13.10 -22.91
C LYS A 267 -15.85 -11.72 -22.86
N ARG A 268 -16.41 -11.34 -21.70
CA ARG A 268 -17.01 -10.01 -21.51
C ARG A 268 -15.98 -8.88 -21.62
N LEU A 269 -14.80 -9.08 -21.05
CA LEU A 269 -13.73 -8.10 -21.08
C LEU A 269 -13.15 -7.98 -22.50
N GLU A 270 -12.84 -9.10 -23.15
CA GLU A 270 -12.34 -9.14 -24.53
C GLU A 270 -13.32 -8.47 -25.49
N ALA A 271 -14.62 -8.83 -25.45
CA ALA A 271 -15.63 -8.24 -26.32
C ALA A 271 -15.78 -6.70 -26.14
N ARG A 272 -15.55 -6.19 -24.94
CA ARG A 272 -15.56 -4.75 -24.69
C ARG A 272 -14.28 -4.09 -25.22
N VAL A 273 -13.14 -4.67 -24.95
CA VAL A 273 -11.84 -4.17 -25.40
C VAL A 273 -11.73 -4.22 -26.93
N GLU A 274 -12.19 -5.29 -27.59
CA GLU A 274 -12.18 -5.45 -29.03
C GLU A 274 -13.04 -4.40 -29.76
N ARG A 275 -14.25 -4.12 -29.23
CA ARG A 275 -15.08 -3.02 -29.73
C ARG A 275 -14.42 -1.66 -29.64
N GLU A 276 -13.65 -1.41 -28.60
CA GLU A 276 -12.91 -0.14 -28.43
C GLU A 276 -11.63 -0.10 -29.27
N TYR A 277 -11.00 -1.25 -29.46
CA TYR A 277 -9.74 -1.36 -30.22
C TYR A 277 -9.99 -1.29 -31.74
N GLY A 278 -11.20 -1.64 -32.21
CA GLY A 278 -11.64 -1.55 -33.60
C GLY A 278 -10.97 -2.56 -34.54
N ARG A 279 -10.26 -3.55 -34.02
CA ARG A 279 -9.60 -4.63 -34.77
C ARG A 279 -9.50 -5.88 -33.90
N PRO A 280 -9.31 -7.07 -34.50
CA PRO A 280 -9.15 -8.32 -33.75
C PRO A 280 -8.01 -8.24 -32.73
N LEU A 281 -8.23 -8.86 -31.56
CA LEU A 281 -7.23 -8.92 -30.50
C LEU A 281 -6.02 -9.74 -30.95
N PRO A 282 -4.79 -9.40 -30.55
CA PRO A 282 -3.59 -10.20 -30.82
C PRO A 282 -3.77 -11.64 -30.31
N GLU A 283 -3.09 -12.62 -30.91
CA GLU A 283 -3.11 -13.98 -30.40
C GLU A 283 -2.49 -14.05 -28.99
N PRO A 284 -3.05 -14.89 -28.08
CA PRO A 284 -2.45 -15.07 -26.76
C PRO A 284 -1.06 -15.69 -26.89
N ALA A 285 -0.08 -15.15 -26.16
CA ALA A 285 1.24 -15.79 -26.08
C ALA A 285 1.11 -17.19 -25.46
N LEU A 286 1.98 -18.11 -25.87
CA LEU A 286 2.05 -19.43 -25.24
C LEU A 286 2.32 -19.26 -23.73
N PRO A 287 1.66 -20.07 -22.88
CA PRO A 287 1.92 -20.00 -21.44
C PRO A 287 3.37 -20.32 -21.15
N GLU A 288 4.03 -19.45 -20.38
CA GLU A 288 5.37 -19.74 -19.88
C GLU A 288 5.30 -20.90 -18.85
N PRO A 289 6.27 -21.82 -18.87
CA PRO A 289 6.31 -22.90 -17.89
C PRO A 289 6.34 -22.32 -16.47
N VAL A 290 5.49 -22.87 -15.60
CA VAL A 290 5.41 -22.46 -14.20
C VAL A 290 6.72 -22.85 -13.50
N ARG A 291 7.60 -21.89 -13.26
CA ARG A 291 8.81 -22.14 -12.49
C ARG A 291 8.46 -22.54 -11.06
N ALA A 292 9.14 -23.55 -10.53
CA ALA A 292 8.94 -24.03 -9.17
C ALA A 292 9.00 -22.86 -8.17
N ARG A 293 8.06 -22.84 -7.22
CA ARG A 293 8.03 -21.81 -6.16
C ARG A 293 9.21 -22.04 -5.21
N ALA A 294 10.14 -21.11 -5.17
CA ALA A 294 11.24 -21.12 -4.22
C ALA A 294 10.75 -21.07 -2.75
N ALA A 295 11.47 -21.64 -1.84
CA ALA A 295 11.10 -21.73 -0.43
C ALA A 295 11.26 -20.37 0.29
N PHE A 296 10.50 -20.13 1.35
CA PHE A 296 10.66 -18.92 2.20
C PHE A 296 12.07 -18.83 2.82
N ARG A 297 12.68 -19.98 3.13
CA ARG A 297 14.03 -20.09 3.65
C ARG A 297 15.07 -19.43 2.76
N ASP A 298 14.85 -19.39 1.45
CA ASP A 298 15.79 -18.83 0.48
C ASP A 298 16.02 -17.32 0.69
N LEU A 299 15.07 -16.61 1.31
CA LEU A 299 15.22 -15.20 1.66
C LEU A 299 16.29 -14.93 2.72
N LEU A 300 16.59 -15.92 3.56
CA LEU A 300 17.51 -15.80 4.67
C LEU A 300 18.91 -16.41 4.37
N VAL A 301 19.10 -16.89 3.15
CA VAL A 301 20.36 -17.50 2.68
C VAL A 301 21.00 -16.57 1.62
N PRO A 302 22.37 -16.55 1.50
CA PRO A 302 23.03 -15.85 0.40
C PRO A 302 22.52 -16.32 -0.97
N PRO A 303 22.37 -15.41 -1.97
CA PRO A 303 22.74 -14.00 -1.94
C PRO A 303 21.65 -13.07 -1.36
N TYR A 304 20.44 -13.56 -1.06
CA TYR A 304 19.27 -12.70 -0.73
C TYR A 304 19.30 -12.17 0.71
N ARG A 305 20.01 -12.81 1.64
CA ARG A 305 20.07 -12.38 3.05
C ARG A 305 20.44 -10.91 3.24
N LYS A 306 21.49 -10.45 2.53
CA LYS A 306 21.92 -9.03 2.62
C LYS A 306 20.86 -8.07 2.12
N ARG A 307 20.18 -8.41 1.03
CA ARG A 307 19.10 -7.58 0.42
C ARG A 307 17.87 -7.56 1.31
N THR A 308 17.49 -8.71 1.85
CA THR A 308 16.37 -8.82 2.79
C THR A 308 16.63 -7.99 4.05
N LEU A 309 17.83 -8.09 4.64
CA LEU A 309 18.21 -7.28 5.83
C LEU A 309 18.19 -5.78 5.50
N MET A 310 18.78 -5.37 4.39
CA MET A 310 18.77 -3.97 3.93
C MET A 310 17.35 -3.43 3.80
N LEU A 311 16.44 -4.18 3.17
CA LEU A 311 15.06 -3.76 2.99
C LEU A 311 14.28 -3.74 4.31
N ILE A 312 14.55 -4.65 5.25
CA ILE A 312 13.97 -4.60 6.60
C ILE A 312 14.38 -3.29 7.29
N ILE A 313 15.68 -2.98 7.31
CA ILE A 313 16.19 -1.73 7.88
C ILE A 313 15.54 -0.53 7.19
N PHE A 314 15.50 -0.54 5.86
CA PHE A 314 14.85 0.51 5.08
C PHE A 314 13.39 0.70 5.50
N HIS A 315 12.59 -0.38 5.51
CA HIS A 315 11.16 -0.29 5.83
C HIS A 315 10.89 0.18 7.26
N VAL A 316 11.72 -0.24 8.22
CA VAL A 316 11.57 0.21 9.61
C VAL A 316 11.81 1.70 9.72
N PHE A 317 12.94 2.20 9.25
CA PHE A 317 13.34 3.60 9.48
C PHE A 317 12.68 4.59 8.51
N GLN A 318 12.48 4.21 7.25
CA GLN A 318 11.76 5.06 6.29
C GLN A 318 10.30 5.29 6.73
N THR A 319 9.65 4.24 7.23
CA THR A 319 8.26 4.32 7.70
C THR A 319 8.13 5.21 8.94
N MET A 320 9.07 5.13 9.87
CA MET A 320 9.13 6.03 11.03
C MET A 320 9.26 7.50 10.60
N GLY A 321 10.12 7.78 9.63
CA GLY A 321 10.28 9.14 9.09
C GLY A 321 9.04 9.63 8.37
N TYR A 322 8.48 8.82 7.48
CA TYR A 322 7.32 9.20 6.67
C TYR A 322 6.07 9.46 7.52
N TYR A 323 5.63 8.48 8.30
CA TYR A 323 4.43 8.64 9.15
C TYR A 323 4.68 9.53 10.36
N GLY A 324 5.95 9.62 10.82
CA GLY A 324 6.36 10.55 11.86
C GLY A 324 6.23 12.03 11.46
N PHE A 325 6.25 12.33 10.17
CA PHE A 325 5.94 13.66 9.65
C PHE A 325 4.49 13.76 9.22
N ALA A 326 4.04 12.91 8.27
CA ALA A 326 2.74 13.04 7.59
C ALA A 326 1.54 13.07 8.55
N ASN A 327 1.51 12.23 9.57
CA ASN A 327 0.40 12.19 10.55
C ASN A 327 0.53 13.24 11.66
N TRP A 328 1.67 13.92 11.77
CA TRP A 328 1.91 14.83 12.87
C TRP A 328 2.04 16.30 12.43
N ILE A 329 1.96 16.60 11.14
CA ILE A 329 2.13 17.98 10.62
C ILE A 329 1.30 19.01 11.40
N PRO A 330 -0.04 18.89 11.56
CA PRO A 330 -0.81 19.89 12.29
C PRO A 330 -0.38 20.00 13.77
N THR A 331 -0.12 18.87 14.41
CA THR A 331 0.32 18.83 15.81
C THR A 331 1.70 19.48 16.01
N LEU A 332 2.64 19.22 15.09
CA LEU A 332 3.97 19.84 15.12
C LEU A 332 3.91 21.36 14.96
N LEU A 333 3.07 21.84 14.04
CA LEU A 333 2.85 23.27 13.83
C LEU A 333 2.23 23.95 15.05
N ILE A 334 1.24 23.31 15.70
CA ILE A 334 0.63 23.81 16.92
C ILE A 334 1.67 23.88 18.05
N LYS A 335 2.54 22.89 18.18
CA LYS A 335 3.63 22.88 19.17
C LYS A 335 4.71 23.93 18.90
N GLN A 336 4.80 24.46 17.69
CA GLN A 336 5.61 25.64 17.37
C GLN A 336 4.92 26.96 17.71
N GLY A 337 3.71 26.94 18.28
CA GLY A 337 2.95 28.12 18.68
C GLY A 337 1.98 28.64 17.62
N ILE A 338 1.76 27.91 16.54
CA ILE A 338 0.82 28.29 15.48
C ILE A 338 -0.62 27.86 15.91
N THR A 339 -1.60 28.71 15.63
CA THR A 339 -3.00 28.42 15.98
C THR A 339 -3.52 27.17 15.26
N VAL A 340 -4.53 26.52 15.79
CA VAL A 340 -5.13 25.29 15.19
C VAL A 340 -5.58 25.56 13.75
N THR A 341 -6.30 26.65 13.51
CA THR A 341 -6.80 27.01 12.18
C THR A 341 -5.66 27.24 11.18
N THR A 342 -4.67 28.03 11.56
CA THR A 342 -3.51 28.33 10.70
C THR A 342 -2.66 27.08 10.46
N SER A 343 -2.48 26.23 11.46
CA SER A 343 -1.77 24.96 11.33
C SER A 343 -2.44 24.02 10.32
N LEU A 344 -3.75 23.91 10.36
CA LEU A 344 -4.51 23.11 9.41
C LEU A 344 -4.49 23.73 8.00
N MET A 345 -4.50 25.07 7.89
CA MET A 345 -4.32 25.76 6.62
C MET A 345 -2.94 25.46 6.00
N TYR A 346 -1.86 25.60 6.76
CA TYR A 346 -0.51 25.29 6.26
C TYR A 346 -0.38 23.81 5.90
N ALA A 347 -0.91 22.90 6.73
CA ALA A 347 -0.94 21.48 6.45
C ALA A 347 -1.70 21.14 5.16
N SER A 348 -2.79 21.88 4.85
CA SER A 348 -3.55 21.67 3.61
C SER A 348 -2.76 22.12 2.38
N ILE A 349 -2.02 23.23 2.45
CA ILE A 349 -1.14 23.69 1.37
C ILE A 349 0.01 22.69 1.15
N ILE A 350 0.65 22.24 2.21
CA ILE A 350 1.72 21.24 2.16
C ILE A 350 1.21 19.93 1.55
N ALA A 351 -0.02 19.53 1.87
CA ALA A 351 -0.63 18.31 1.38
C ALA A 351 -0.83 18.27 -0.13
N ILE A 352 -0.94 19.43 -0.81
CA ILE A 352 -1.06 19.51 -2.28
C ILE A 352 0.13 18.83 -2.98
N ALA A 353 1.28 18.80 -2.33
CA ALA A 353 2.47 18.13 -2.84
C ALA A 353 2.34 16.59 -2.89
N ALA A 354 1.43 15.99 -2.14
CA ALA A 354 1.34 14.54 -2.00
C ALA A 354 1.08 13.80 -3.33
N PRO A 355 0.10 14.17 -4.17
CA PRO A 355 -0.11 13.51 -5.45
C PRO A 355 0.98 13.81 -6.49
N LEU A 356 1.72 14.91 -6.33
CA LEU A 356 2.81 15.28 -7.25
C LEU A 356 4.04 14.39 -7.07
N GLY A 357 4.28 13.86 -5.88
CA GLY A 357 5.43 13.01 -5.58
C GLY A 357 5.51 11.76 -6.47
N PRO A 358 4.49 10.90 -6.53
CA PRO A 358 4.49 9.74 -7.43
C PRO A 358 4.60 10.10 -8.90
N LEU A 359 3.99 11.21 -9.36
CA LEU A 359 4.09 11.68 -10.74
C LEU A 359 5.52 12.11 -11.08
N LEU A 360 6.16 12.90 -10.23
CA LEU A 360 7.57 13.27 -10.38
C LEU A 360 8.48 12.05 -10.27
N GLY A 361 8.19 11.13 -9.34
CA GLY A 361 8.91 9.88 -9.17
C GLY A 361 8.89 9.03 -10.45
N MET A 362 7.76 8.98 -11.15
CA MET A 362 7.64 8.28 -12.43
C MET A 362 8.55 8.90 -13.51
N LEU A 363 8.61 10.23 -13.58
CA LEU A 363 9.47 10.93 -14.57
C LEU A 363 10.98 10.77 -14.27
N ILE A 364 11.31 10.64 -12.98
CA ILE A 364 12.69 10.50 -12.50
C ILE A 364 13.17 9.05 -12.60
N ALA A 365 12.29 8.08 -12.34
CA ALA A 365 12.63 6.66 -12.22
C ALA A 365 13.26 6.05 -13.47
N ASP A 366 12.88 6.54 -14.66
CA ASP A 366 13.42 6.05 -15.93
C ASP A 366 14.78 6.71 -16.30
N ARG A 367 15.12 7.84 -15.67
CA ARG A 367 16.32 8.63 -15.97
C ARG A 367 17.48 8.38 -15.02
N PHE A 368 17.21 8.07 -13.78
CA PHE A 368 18.21 7.96 -12.72
C PHE A 368 18.19 6.58 -12.05
N GLU A 369 19.35 6.19 -11.51
CA GLU A 369 19.49 4.97 -10.70
C GLU A 369 18.61 5.07 -9.43
N ARG A 370 17.75 4.09 -9.20
CA ARG A 370 16.76 4.09 -8.09
C ARG A 370 17.43 4.23 -6.73
N LYS A 371 18.55 3.53 -6.52
CA LYS A 371 19.38 3.65 -5.32
C LYS A 371 19.80 5.11 -5.07
N THR A 372 20.29 5.79 -6.08
CA THR A 372 20.74 7.18 -5.98
C THR A 372 19.58 8.13 -5.68
N VAL A 373 18.43 7.94 -6.35
CA VAL A 373 17.22 8.74 -6.07
C VAL A 373 16.78 8.61 -4.61
N ILE A 374 16.73 7.39 -4.07
CA ILE A 374 16.36 7.15 -2.66
C ILE A 374 17.32 7.87 -1.71
N ILE A 375 18.63 7.77 -1.95
CA ILE A 375 19.66 8.42 -1.11
C ILE A 375 19.55 9.95 -1.19
N CYS A 376 19.42 10.52 -2.39
CA CYS A 376 19.32 11.98 -2.57
C CYS A 376 18.05 12.54 -1.92
N MET A 377 16.91 11.86 -2.08
CA MET A 377 15.66 12.31 -1.48
C MET A 377 15.66 12.12 0.04
N ALA A 378 16.33 11.10 0.57
CA ALA A 378 16.54 10.96 2.01
C ALA A 378 17.44 12.08 2.56
N ALA A 379 18.48 12.48 1.83
CA ALA A 379 19.30 13.65 2.19
C ALA A 379 18.49 14.96 2.19
N VAL A 380 17.62 15.16 1.20
CA VAL A 380 16.67 16.28 1.18
C VAL A 380 15.76 16.26 2.41
N ASN A 381 15.23 15.08 2.80
CA ASN A 381 14.43 14.96 4.03
C ASN A 381 15.22 15.33 5.29
N VAL A 382 16.49 14.94 5.39
CA VAL A 382 17.35 15.32 6.54
C VAL A 382 17.52 16.84 6.61
N VAL A 383 17.94 17.46 5.52
CA VAL A 383 18.21 18.90 5.48
C VAL A 383 16.93 19.71 5.70
N CYS A 384 15.88 19.43 4.91
CA CYS A 384 14.62 20.14 5.02
C CYS A 384 13.94 19.91 6.38
N GLY A 385 14.07 18.71 6.99
CA GLY A 385 13.51 18.42 8.30
C GLY A 385 14.16 19.23 9.42
N LEU A 386 15.49 19.31 9.44
CA LEU A 386 16.22 20.10 10.41
C LEU A 386 15.93 21.60 10.26
N LEU A 387 15.86 22.09 9.03
CA LEU A 387 15.48 23.49 8.76
C LEU A 387 14.03 23.78 9.14
N PHE A 388 13.09 22.87 8.85
CA PHE A 388 11.68 23.01 9.22
C PHE A 388 11.50 23.15 10.73
N SER A 389 12.26 22.41 11.54
CA SER A 389 12.17 22.48 13.00
C SER A 389 12.53 23.88 13.56
N GLN A 390 13.33 24.64 12.83
CA GLN A 390 13.82 25.99 13.24
C GLN A 390 13.11 27.13 12.52
N ALA A 391 12.38 26.81 11.42
CA ALA A 391 11.70 27.81 10.61
C ALA A 391 10.60 28.51 11.41
N ARG A 392 10.57 29.86 11.35
CA ARG A 392 9.54 30.69 11.97
C ARG A 392 8.74 31.48 10.93
N GLU A 393 9.35 31.72 9.79
CA GLU A 393 8.72 32.41 8.68
C GLU A 393 7.78 31.48 7.94
N THR A 394 6.55 31.95 7.68
CA THR A 394 5.49 31.16 7.06
C THR A 394 5.87 30.57 5.70
N VAL A 395 6.45 31.41 4.81
CA VAL A 395 6.81 30.98 3.47
C VAL A 395 7.87 29.87 3.50
N LEU A 396 8.90 30.06 4.32
CA LEU A 396 9.97 29.09 4.48
C LEU A 396 9.44 27.78 5.06
N LEU A 397 8.61 27.83 6.10
CA LEU A 397 8.03 26.69 6.78
C LEU A 397 7.15 25.84 5.81
N VAL A 398 6.25 26.51 5.08
CA VAL A 398 5.38 25.83 4.10
C VAL A 398 6.21 25.24 2.96
N SER A 399 7.19 25.97 2.44
CA SER A 399 8.07 25.48 1.35
C SER A 399 8.89 24.26 1.78
N LEU A 400 9.46 24.27 2.98
CA LEU A 400 10.17 23.12 3.53
C LEU A 400 9.23 21.91 3.75
N GLY A 401 8.01 22.16 4.22
CA GLY A 401 6.98 21.13 4.35
C GLY A 401 6.61 20.49 3.01
N VAL A 402 6.44 21.28 1.95
CA VAL A 402 6.22 20.81 0.57
C VAL A 402 7.40 19.95 0.11
N CYS A 403 8.65 20.41 0.32
CA CYS A 403 9.84 19.63 -0.03
C CYS A 403 9.89 18.28 0.69
N LEU A 404 9.56 18.25 1.99
CA LEU A 404 9.52 17.02 2.80
C LEU A 404 8.50 16.02 2.25
N VAL A 405 7.28 16.48 1.92
CA VAL A 405 6.23 15.62 1.36
C VAL A 405 6.62 15.11 -0.02
N LEU A 406 7.15 15.98 -0.90
CA LEU A 406 7.62 15.57 -2.23
C LEU A 406 8.73 14.53 -2.14
N ALA A 407 9.76 14.80 -1.35
CA ALA A 407 10.90 13.90 -1.19
C ALA A 407 10.45 12.54 -0.60
N GLY A 408 9.59 12.54 0.41
CA GLY A 408 9.02 11.33 1.02
C GLY A 408 8.23 10.48 0.02
N ASN A 409 7.40 11.10 -0.82
CA ASN A 409 6.60 10.40 -1.82
C ASN A 409 7.43 9.92 -3.03
N ILE A 410 8.47 10.65 -3.43
CA ILE A 410 9.43 10.19 -4.43
C ILE A 410 10.21 8.96 -3.92
N ILE A 411 10.64 8.95 -2.65
CA ILE A 411 11.22 7.77 -2.02
C ILE A 411 10.23 6.61 -2.07
N SER A 412 8.97 6.84 -1.65
CA SER A 412 7.92 5.82 -1.63
C SER A 412 7.72 5.19 -3.00
N TYR A 413 7.64 5.97 -4.06
CA TYR A 413 7.53 5.47 -5.44
C TYR A 413 8.77 4.66 -5.85
N SER A 414 9.95 5.21 -5.61
CA SER A 414 11.23 4.63 -6.07
C SER A 414 11.52 3.29 -5.39
N TYR A 415 11.24 3.14 -4.08
CA TYR A 415 11.53 1.89 -3.40
C TYR A 415 10.59 0.75 -3.79
N HIS A 416 9.33 1.03 -4.13
CA HIS A 416 8.40 -0.01 -4.60
C HIS A 416 8.93 -0.70 -5.87
N ALA A 417 9.50 0.08 -6.79
CA ALA A 417 10.16 -0.47 -7.97
C ALA A 417 11.46 -1.20 -7.59
N TYR A 418 12.32 -0.55 -6.79
CA TYR A 418 13.62 -1.08 -6.38
C TYR A 418 13.50 -2.43 -5.67
N GLN A 419 12.61 -2.58 -4.67
CA GLN A 419 12.45 -3.84 -3.95
C GLN A 419 11.99 -5.00 -4.87
N ALA A 420 11.20 -4.70 -5.90
CA ALA A 420 10.73 -5.71 -6.85
C ALA A 420 11.86 -6.20 -7.78
N GLU A 421 12.88 -5.38 -8.04
CA GLU A 421 14.03 -5.71 -8.86
C GLU A 421 15.10 -6.53 -8.13
N LEU A 422 15.12 -6.47 -6.79
CA LEU A 422 16.12 -7.15 -5.97
C LEU A 422 15.90 -8.66 -5.84
N PHE A 423 14.74 -9.16 -6.25
CA PHE A 423 14.39 -10.58 -6.12
C PHE A 423 13.93 -11.18 -7.45
N PRO A 424 14.34 -12.42 -7.75
CA PRO A 424 13.87 -13.13 -8.93
C PRO A 424 12.37 -13.40 -8.85
N THR A 425 11.74 -13.57 -10.00
CA THR A 425 10.29 -13.74 -10.12
C THR A 425 9.72 -14.88 -9.27
N SER A 426 10.49 -15.94 -9.05
CA SER A 426 10.09 -17.13 -8.27
C SER A 426 9.82 -16.85 -6.79
N ILE A 427 10.55 -15.88 -6.17
CA ILE A 427 10.41 -15.53 -4.75
C ILE A 427 9.92 -14.09 -4.52
N ARG A 428 9.85 -13.25 -5.56
CA ARG A 428 9.59 -11.80 -5.47
C ARG A 428 8.39 -11.45 -4.61
N ALA A 429 7.25 -12.06 -4.86
CA ALA A 429 6.02 -11.73 -4.14
C ALA A 429 6.13 -12.00 -2.63
N ARG A 430 6.76 -13.12 -2.25
CA ARG A 430 6.99 -13.49 -0.85
C ARG A 430 8.01 -12.57 -0.19
N ALA A 431 9.11 -12.28 -0.89
CA ALA A 431 10.16 -11.40 -0.41
C ALA A 431 9.62 -9.99 -0.14
N VAL A 432 8.95 -9.40 -1.13
CA VAL A 432 8.35 -8.07 -1.02
C VAL A 432 7.31 -8.03 0.10
N GLY A 433 6.43 -9.02 0.18
CA GLY A 433 5.43 -9.11 1.26
C GLY A 433 6.08 -9.20 2.65
N PHE A 434 7.11 -10.02 2.79
CA PHE A 434 7.83 -10.18 4.07
C PHE A 434 8.54 -8.89 4.49
N VAL A 435 9.33 -8.28 3.61
CA VAL A 435 10.06 -7.04 3.98
C VAL A 435 9.10 -5.87 4.20
N TYR A 436 8.01 -5.81 3.45
CA TYR A 436 7.01 -4.75 3.60
C TYR A 436 6.20 -4.86 4.91
N SER A 437 6.02 -6.07 5.46
CA SER A 437 5.31 -6.25 6.74
C SER A 437 6.01 -5.52 7.90
N TRP A 438 7.33 -5.36 7.86
CA TRP A 438 8.09 -4.59 8.85
C TRP A 438 7.72 -3.11 8.89
N SER A 439 7.27 -2.56 7.75
CA SER A 439 6.77 -1.18 7.72
C SER A 439 5.53 -0.99 8.60
N ARG A 440 4.66 -2.00 8.71
CA ARG A 440 3.44 -1.91 9.50
C ARG A 440 3.72 -1.94 11.00
N ILE A 441 4.63 -2.82 11.41
CA ILE A 441 5.13 -2.88 12.79
C ILE A 441 5.79 -1.53 13.15
N SER A 442 6.66 -1.05 12.28
CA SER A 442 7.34 0.23 12.48
C SER A 442 6.36 1.41 12.57
N ALA A 443 5.32 1.46 11.72
CA ALA A 443 4.31 2.52 11.76
C ALA A 443 3.55 2.57 13.09
N MET A 444 3.23 1.41 13.67
CA MET A 444 2.59 1.31 14.99
C MET A 444 3.48 1.92 16.08
N PHE A 445 4.76 1.54 16.12
CA PHE A 445 5.69 2.05 17.13
C PHE A 445 6.09 3.52 16.88
N SER A 446 6.09 3.98 15.63
CA SER A 446 6.46 5.36 15.28
C SER A 446 5.62 6.39 16.02
N ALA A 447 4.32 6.14 16.21
CA ALA A 447 3.42 7.04 16.91
C ALA A 447 3.87 7.30 18.36
N PHE A 448 4.31 6.26 19.07
CA PHE A 448 4.80 6.38 20.45
C PHE A 448 6.17 7.06 20.51
N VAL A 449 7.07 6.71 19.61
CA VAL A 449 8.40 7.31 19.56
C VAL A 449 8.29 8.81 19.26
N ILE A 450 7.49 9.19 18.27
CA ILE A 450 7.26 10.61 17.92
C ILE A 450 6.62 11.37 19.08
N ALA A 451 5.60 10.82 19.74
CA ALA A 451 4.98 11.44 20.89
C ALA A 451 5.99 11.59 22.06
N GLY A 452 6.80 10.56 22.31
CA GLY A 452 7.85 10.60 23.33
C GLY A 452 8.91 11.67 23.04
N CYS A 453 9.39 11.76 21.79
CA CYS A 453 10.30 12.79 21.35
C CYS A 453 9.68 14.19 21.45
N LEU A 454 8.41 14.34 21.02
CA LEU A 454 7.71 15.62 21.07
C LEU A 454 7.52 16.12 22.51
N ASN A 455 7.18 15.21 23.43
CA ASN A 455 6.95 15.57 24.84
C ASN A 455 8.25 15.89 25.60
N ARG A 456 9.36 15.21 25.29
CA ARG A 456 10.63 15.37 26.01
C ARG A 456 11.54 16.42 25.39
N PHE A 457 11.60 16.50 24.08
CA PHE A 457 12.57 17.28 23.32
C PHE A 457 11.92 18.31 22.39
N GLY A 458 10.58 18.40 22.39
CA GLY A 458 9.83 19.30 21.50
C GLY A 458 9.94 18.93 20.03
N VAL A 459 9.59 19.90 19.16
CA VAL A 459 9.59 19.71 17.70
C VAL A 459 10.99 19.41 17.16
N ASN A 460 12.02 20.07 17.69
CA ASN A 460 13.41 19.81 17.31
C ASN A 460 13.82 18.36 17.54
N GLY A 461 13.44 17.75 18.68
CA GLY A 461 13.72 16.36 18.98
C GLY A 461 13.07 15.40 18.00
N VAL A 462 11.85 15.70 17.55
CA VAL A 462 11.17 14.90 16.53
C VAL A 462 11.93 14.92 15.21
N PHE A 463 12.36 16.10 14.74
CA PHE A 463 13.10 16.19 13.48
C PHE A 463 14.52 15.65 13.56
N VAL A 464 15.20 15.74 14.70
CA VAL A 464 16.48 15.04 14.93
C VAL A 464 16.29 13.52 14.83
N PHE A 465 15.23 12.98 15.41
CA PHE A 465 14.90 11.55 15.31
C PHE A 465 14.59 11.14 13.85
N ILE A 466 13.73 11.88 13.14
CA ILE A 466 13.40 11.62 11.73
C ILE A 466 14.65 11.71 10.86
N SER A 467 15.50 12.70 11.07
CA SER A 467 16.77 12.86 10.34
C SER A 467 17.73 11.69 10.60
N GLY A 468 17.82 11.24 11.86
CA GLY A 468 18.59 10.05 12.21
C GLY A 468 18.08 8.80 11.52
N ALA A 469 16.75 8.61 11.47
CA ALA A 469 16.12 7.50 10.74
C ALA A 469 16.45 7.58 9.23
N MET A 470 16.37 8.75 8.61
CA MET A 470 16.72 8.93 7.19
C MET A 470 18.21 8.70 6.92
N MET A 471 19.11 9.08 7.84
CA MET A 471 20.53 8.75 7.72
C MET A 471 20.78 7.24 7.76
N ILE A 472 20.08 6.50 8.61
CA ILE A 472 20.15 5.03 8.63
C ILE A 472 19.67 4.45 7.30
N VAL A 473 18.59 4.99 6.72
CA VAL A 473 18.11 4.60 5.38
C VAL A 473 19.18 4.84 4.32
N MET A 474 19.81 6.03 4.32
CA MET A 474 20.89 6.37 3.37
C MET A 474 22.08 5.41 3.50
N LEU A 475 22.50 5.10 4.72
CA LEU A 475 23.61 4.19 4.99
C LEU A 475 23.26 2.76 4.55
N ALA A 476 22.08 2.25 4.91
CA ALA A 476 21.66 0.90 4.55
C ALA A 476 21.57 0.71 3.02
N ILE A 477 20.90 1.62 2.33
CA ILE A 477 20.79 1.57 0.86
C ILE A 477 22.15 1.84 0.21
N GLY A 478 22.93 2.79 0.73
CA GLY A 478 24.24 3.17 0.19
C GLY A 478 25.26 2.05 0.25
N THR A 479 25.34 1.33 1.37
CA THR A 479 26.36 0.29 1.61
C THR A 479 25.93 -1.11 1.14
N LEU A 480 24.65 -1.48 1.36
CA LEU A 480 24.14 -2.82 1.10
C LEU A 480 23.35 -2.94 -0.21
N GLY A 481 22.87 -1.83 -0.77
CA GLY A 481 22.03 -1.83 -1.96
C GLY A 481 22.84 -1.99 -3.24
N PRO A 482 22.49 -2.96 -4.12
CA PRO A 482 23.07 -3.06 -5.44
C PRO A 482 22.51 -1.98 -6.37
N LYS A 483 23.19 -1.71 -7.48
CA LYS A 483 22.65 -0.95 -8.61
C LYS A 483 21.74 -1.88 -9.41
N THR A 484 20.61 -1.37 -9.88
CA THR A 484 19.62 -2.18 -10.61
C THR A 484 19.36 -1.69 -12.02
N ARG A 485 19.80 -0.48 -12.36
CA ARG A 485 19.58 0.10 -13.68
C ARG A 485 20.44 -0.59 -14.73
N ASP A 486 19.83 -0.88 -15.89
CA ASP A 486 20.46 -1.48 -17.05
C ASP A 486 21.11 -2.87 -16.78
N VAL A 487 20.71 -3.54 -15.69
CA VAL A 487 21.15 -4.88 -15.34
C VAL A 487 19.99 -5.86 -15.50
N ALA A 488 20.23 -6.98 -16.18
CA ALA A 488 19.20 -8.01 -16.29
C ALA A 488 18.83 -8.57 -14.91
N LEU A 489 17.53 -8.84 -14.69
CA LEU A 489 17.03 -9.33 -13.40
C LEU A 489 17.72 -10.63 -12.95
N GLU A 490 18.14 -11.46 -13.92
CA GLU A 490 18.88 -12.70 -13.71
C GLU A 490 20.29 -12.44 -13.17
N ASP A 491 20.94 -11.36 -13.61
CA ASP A 491 22.30 -10.98 -13.18
C ASP A 491 22.29 -10.27 -11.82
N ILE A 492 21.24 -9.52 -11.51
CA ILE A 492 21.04 -8.96 -10.18
C ILE A 492 20.80 -10.10 -9.16
N SER A 493 20.20 -11.20 -9.60
CA SER A 493 19.82 -12.30 -8.71
C SER A 493 20.95 -13.31 -8.42
N ARG A 494 22.08 -13.17 -9.07
CA ARG A 494 23.31 -13.91 -8.76
C ARG A 494 24.13 -13.16 -7.74
#